data_aaba370171c7bc6c414c275f94eec1b6
#
_entry.id   aaba370171c7bc6c414c275f94eec1b6
#
_cell.length_a   1.000
_cell.length_b   1.000
_cell.length_c   1.000
_cell.angle_alpha   90.00
_cell.angle_beta   90.00
_cell.angle_gamma   90.00
#
_symmetry.space_group_name_H-M   'P 1'
#
loop_
_entity.id
_entity.type
_entity.pdbx_description
1 polymer ?
#
loop_
_entity_poly.entity_id
_entity_poly.type
_entity_poly.pdbx_seq_one_letter_code
_entity_poly.pdbx_strand_id
1 'polypeptide(L)'
;MVKLASIDLGSNSTRLLIAEVDDQGFNVLIRKHVVTKMSENTEQTGVISTEAFKRVNSTLRDFKKLLIANDVDDVFVVGTAALRDAKNSEEIIENIRNKYDFEVKVLSGHEEGITTSVGVLHFMQNTENFLIIDIGGRSTEFIYEYENKIVSKSLNLGVVTLSEKYFSNLPIGQELIDEAKLKIETELSQLDINDKKNVIGVSGTALSLASIFLDQENFNEEELHEIKIDTDNVQEINKRILKMTEAEIITKFRGIDPKRASTITSGIFLLEIILSYYSNTPIIISKNDILEGLILKKY
;
A
#
# COMPACT_ATOMS: atom_id res chain seq x y z
N MET A 1 -21.44 2.01 -20.71
CA MET A 1 -20.11 1.55 -20.26
C MET A 1 -19.15 2.70 -20.40
N VAL A 2 -18.48 3.09 -19.32
CA VAL A 2 -17.53 4.22 -19.27
C VAL A 2 -16.17 3.65 -18.88
N LYS A 3 -15.10 4.12 -19.50
CA LYS A 3 -13.73 3.74 -19.13
C LYS A 3 -13.13 4.78 -18.21
N LEU A 4 -12.91 4.37 -16.96
CA LEU A 4 -12.38 5.23 -15.92
C LEU A 4 -10.99 4.74 -15.49
N ALA A 5 -10.16 5.67 -15.06
CA ALA A 5 -8.87 5.33 -14.49
C ALA A 5 -8.63 6.01 -13.14
N SER A 6 -7.88 5.34 -12.30
CA SER A 6 -7.33 5.89 -11.06
C SER A 6 -5.81 5.78 -11.04
N ILE A 7 -5.14 6.82 -10.56
CA ILE A 7 -3.70 6.85 -10.34
C ILE A 7 -3.44 7.21 -8.87
N ASP A 8 -2.65 6.39 -8.20
CA ASP A 8 -2.16 6.64 -6.85
C ASP A 8 -0.67 6.96 -6.88
N LEU A 9 -0.33 8.16 -6.44
CA LEU A 9 1.04 8.64 -6.24
C LEU A 9 1.47 8.34 -4.80
N GLY A 10 1.75 7.07 -4.54
CA GLY A 10 2.15 6.60 -3.21
C GLY A 10 3.62 6.85 -2.89
N SER A 11 3.97 6.74 -1.61
CA SER A 11 5.32 6.98 -1.10
C SER A 11 6.37 6.00 -1.64
N ASN A 12 6.02 4.72 -1.78
CA ASN A 12 6.91 3.69 -2.32
C ASN A 12 6.65 3.41 -3.80
N SER A 13 5.40 3.47 -4.22
CA SER A 13 4.96 3.02 -5.55
C SER A 13 3.99 4.00 -6.18
N THR A 14 4.02 4.09 -7.51
CA THR A 14 3.02 4.78 -8.33
C THR A 14 2.20 3.72 -9.05
N ARG A 15 0.86 3.80 -8.94
CA ARG A 15 -0.04 2.75 -9.41
C ARG A 15 -1.09 3.30 -10.35
N LEU A 16 -1.57 2.47 -11.27
CA LEU A 16 -2.62 2.79 -12.24
C LEU A 16 -3.63 1.63 -12.28
N LEU A 17 -4.91 1.97 -12.28
CA LEU A 17 -6.01 1.09 -12.64
C LEU A 17 -6.78 1.72 -13.79
N ILE A 18 -7.11 0.94 -14.83
CA ILE A 18 -8.09 1.28 -15.86
C ILE A 18 -9.19 0.25 -15.79
N ALA A 19 -10.42 0.68 -15.67
CA ALA A 19 -11.59 -0.19 -15.62
C ALA A 19 -12.73 0.31 -16.52
N GLU A 20 -13.50 -0.63 -17.05
CA GLU A 20 -14.81 -0.37 -17.62
C GLU A 20 -15.88 -0.53 -16.53
N VAL A 21 -16.73 0.47 -16.41
CA VAL A 21 -17.79 0.51 -15.37
C VAL A 21 -19.13 0.79 -16.01
N ASP A 22 -20.14 0.05 -15.60
CA ASP A 22 -21.55 0.29 -15.92
C ASP A 22 -22.45 -0.25 -14.80
N ASP A 23 -23.76 -0.13 -14.95
CA ASP A 23 -24.75 -0.60 -13.99
C ASP A 23 -24.71 -2.13 -13.74
N GLN A 24 -23.99 -2.88 -14.56
CA GLN A 24 -23.87 -4.34 -14.49
C GLN A 24 -22.56 -4.81 -13.86
N GLY A 25 -21.54 -3.94 -13.77
CA GLY A 25 -20.28 -4.37 -13.20
C GLY A 25 -19.09 -3.41 -13.31
N PHE A 26 -18.01 -3.89 -12.75
CA PHE A 26 -16.70 -3.27 -12.70
C PHE A 26 -15.67 -4.24 -13.31
N ASN A 27 -15.19 -3.96 -14.51
CA ASN A 27 -14.25 -4.80 -15.23
C ASN A 27 -12.87 -4.16 -15.34
N VAL A 28 -11.88 -4.76 -14.72
CA VAL A 28 -10.48 -4.29 -14.77
C VAL A 28 -9.86 -4.61 -16.11
N LEU A 29 -9.43 -3.58 -16.85
CA LEU A 29 -8.72 -3.71 -18.11
C LEU A 29 -7.20 -3.75 -17.92
N ILE A 30 -6.69 -2.84 -17.11
CA ILE A 30 -5.26 -2.68 -16.87
C ILE A 30 -5.03 -2.34 -15.41
N ARG A 31 -4.10 -3.06 -14.77
CA ARG A 31 -3.50 -2.69 -13.49
C ARG A 31 -2.00 -2.59 -13.65
N LYS A 32 -1.40 -1.51 -13.17
CA LYS A 32 0.05 -1.30 -13.17
C LYS A 32 0.53 -0.87 -11.80
N HIS A 33 1.64 -1.44 -11.40
CA HIS A 33 2.34 -1.13 -10.18
C HIS A 33 3.81 -0.89 -10.50
N VAL A 34 4.33 0.29 -10.16
CA VAL A 34 5.72 0.66 -10.40
C VAL A 34 6.33 1.20 -9.10
N VAL A 35 7.38 0.55 -8.61
CA VAL A 35 8.13 1.03 -7.45
C VAL A 35 8.94 2.25 -7.86
N THR A 36 8.51 3.43 -7.42
CA THR A 36 9.12 4.74 -7.75
C THR A 36 9.95 5.30 -6.61
N LYS A 37 9.77 4.79 -5.38
CA LYS A 37 10.43 5.27 -4.15
C LYS A 37 10.34 6.81 -4.05
N MET A 38 9.12 7.37 -4.19
CA MET A 38 8.91 8.82 -4.23
C MET A 38 9.35 9.48 -2.93
N SER A 39 9.15 8.83 -1.78
CA SER A 39 9.51 9.35 -0.47
C SER A 39 10.91 8.95 0.02
N GLU A 40 11.77 8.42 -0.86
CA GLU A 40 13.15 8.07 -0.49
C GLU A 40 13.89 9.25 0.15
N ASN A 41 14.43 9.07 1.36
CA ASN A 41 15.11 10.07 2.18
C ASN A 41 14.29 11.34 2.55
N THR A 42 12.97 11.33 2.34
CA THR A 42 12.13 12.51 2.70
C THR A 42 12.03 12.73 4.19
N GLU A 43 12.20 11.69 5.02
CA GLU A 43 12.24 11.82 6.49
C GLU A 43 13.37 12.75 6.94
N GLN A 44 14.53 12.66 6.28
CA GLN A 44 15.72 13.45 6.62
C GLN A 44 15.72 14.83 5.96
N THR A 45 15.27 14.92 4.71
CA THR A 45 15.38 16.13 3.89
C THR A 45 14.15 17.02 3.93
N GLY A 46 12.99 16.45 4.20
CA GLY A 46 11.68 17.10 4.12
C GLY A 46 11.20 17.38 2.70
N VAL A 47 11.92 16.93 1.66
CA VAL A 47 11.59 17.17 0.26
C VAL A 47 11.70 15.90 -0.58
N ILE A 48 10.86 15.78 -1.61
CA ILE A 48 10.99 14.75 -2.64
C ILE A 48 12.17 15.13 -3.54
N SER A 49 13.15 14.22 -3.68
CA SER A 49 14.36 14.49 -4.46
C SER A 49 14.06 14.57 -5.97
N THR A 50 14.92 15.28 -6.71
CA THR A 50 14.82 15.36 -8.18
C THR A 50 14.87 13.98 -8.82
N GLU A 51 15.69 13.07 -8.30
CA GLU A 51 15.84 11.69 -8.79
C GLU A 51 14.56 10.87 -8.56
N ALA A 52 13.94 10.98 -7.38
CA ALA A 52 12.67 10.34 -7.07
C ALA A 52 11.57 10.88 -8.00
N PHE A 53 11.51 12.20 -8.18
CA PHE A 53 10.53 12.81 -9.08
C PHE A 53 10.77 12.44 -10.56
N LYS A 54 12.00 12.26 -11.02
CA LYS A 54 12.29 11.74 -12.37
C LYS A 54 11.71 10.34 -12.57
N ARG A 55 11.78 9.46 -11.56
CA ARG A 55 11.17 8.11 -11.61
C ARG A 55 9.65 8.19 -11.74
N VAL A 56 9.01 9.03 -10.91
CA VAL A 56 7.56 9.29 -10.98
C VAL A 56 7.17 9.85 -12.35
N ASN A 57 7.88 10.87 -12.85
CA ASN A 57 7.64 11.48 -14.16
C ASN A 57 7.73 10.46 -15.31
N SER A 58 8.74 9.56 -15.27
CA SER A 58 8.84 8.50 -16.28
C SER A 58 7.64 7.57 -16.25
N THR A 59 7.19 7.18 -15.04
CA THR A 59 6.03 6.34 -14.84
C THR A 59 4.74 7.00 -15.33
N LEU A 60 4.51 8.27 -14.98
CA LEU A 60 3.32 9.02 -15.42
C LEU A 60 3.27 9.20 -16.94
N ARG A 61 4.43 9.40 -17.58
CA ARG A 61 4.51 9.45 -19.06
C ARG A 61 4.03 8.13 -19.68
N ASP A 62 4.41 7.00 -19.12
CA ASP A 62 4.00 5.70 -19.64
C ASP A 62 2.53 5.41 -19.32
N PHE A 63 2.03 5.83 -18.14
CA PHE A 63 0.62 5.78 -17.79
C PHE A 63 -0.24 6.64 -18.74
N LYS A 64 0.18 7.87 -19.07
CA LYS A 64 -0.54 8.73 -20.05
C LYS A 64 -0.69 8.05 -21.40
N LYS A 65 0.32 7.32 -21.88
CA LYS A 65 0.22 6.54 -23.13
C LYS A 65 -0.83 5.42 -23.01
N LEU A 66 -0.88 4.72 -21.86
CA LEU A 66 -1.88 3.69 -21.64
C LEU A 66 -3.31 4.26 -21.59
N LEU A 67 -3.49 5.40 -20.93
CA LEU A 67 -4.79 6.09 -20.89
C LEU A 67 -5.29 6.45 -22.28
N ILE A 68 -4.43 7.03 -23.11
CA ILE A 68 -4.76 7.40 -24.51
C ILE A 68 -5.04 6.15 -25.35
N ALA A 69 -4.21 5.11 -25.23
CA ALA A 69 -4.35 3.87 -26.02
C ALA A 69 -5.61 3.08 -25.68
N ASN A 70 -6.22 3.32 -24.52
CA ASN A 70 -7.44 2.65 -24.08
C ASN A 70 -8.68 3.56 -24.16
N ASP A 71 -8.56 4.77 -24.71
CA ASP A 71 -9.65 5.75 -24.84
C ASP A 71 -10.36 5.98 -23.49
N VAL A 72 -9.57 6.28 -22.43
CA VAL A 72 -10.11 6.51 -21.07
C VAL A 72 -10.87 7.82 -21.03
N ASP A 73 -12.10 7.80 -20.50
CA ASP A 73 -13.02 8.94 -20.46
C ASP A 73 -12.66 9.93 -19.35
N ASP A 74 -12.27 9.43 -18.15
CA ASP A 74 -11.88 10.27 -17.00
C ASP A 74 -10.79 9.60 -16.17
N VAL A 75 -9.94 10.42 -15.51
CA VAL A 75 -8.79 9.97 -14.71
C VAL A 75 -8.78 10.64 -13.35
N PHE A 76 -8.78 9.86 -12.28
CA PHE A 76 -8.71 10.32 -10.89
C PHE A 76 -7.30 10.12 -10.35
N VAL A 77 -6.59 11.23 -10.10
CA VAL A 77 -5.20 11.18 -9.61
C VAL A 77 -5.14 11.64 -8.17
N VAL A 78 -4.59 10.80 -7.29
CA VAL A 78 -4.38 11.16 -5.90
C VAL A 78 -2.92 11.08 -5.51
N GLY A 79 -2.54 11.91 -4.54
CA GLY A 79 -1.29 11.80 -3.81
C GLY A 79 -1.57 11.53 -2.34
N THR A 80 -0.72 10.74 -1.71
CA THR A 80 -0.87 10.32 -0.31
C THR A 80 0.26 10.87 0.56
N ALA A 81 0.72 10.16 1.56
CA ALA A 81 1.66 10.64 2.57
C ALA A 81 2.91 11.34 2.01
N ALA A 82 3.52 10.86 0.92
CA ALA A 82 4.70 11.52 0.35
C ALA A 82 4.43 12.95 -0.12
N LEU A 83 3.32 13.17 -0.84
CA LEU A 83 2.93 14.51 -1.30
C LEU A 83 2.31 15.34 -0.18
N ARG A 84 1.65 14.71 0.79
CA ARG A 84 1.08 15.40 1.95
C ARG A 84 2.17 16.04 2.84
N ASP A 85 3.30 15.35 3.01
CA ASP A 85 4.32 15.74 3.97
C ASP A 85 5.51 16.51 3.36
N ALA A 86 5.72 16.44 2.05
CA ALA A 86 6.86 17.06 1.39
C ALA A 86 6.69 18.59 1.24
N LYS A 87 7.72 19.35 1.61
CA LYS A 87 7.75 20.82 1.50
C LYS A 87 7.68 21.33 0.06
N ASN A 88 8.10 20.52 -0.92
CA ASN A 88 8.06 20.86 -2.36
C ASN A 88 6.89 20.20 -3.09
N SER A 89 5.85 19.80 -2.39
CA SER A 89 4.67 19.11 -2.94
C SER A 89 3.96 19.95 -4.01
N GLU A 90 3.75 21.25 -3.75
CA GLU A 90 3.06 22.15 -4.68
C GLU A 90 3.79 22.25 -6.02
N GLU A 91 5.12 22.40 -6.02
CA GLU A 91 5.94 22.44 -7.24
C GLU A 91 5.81 21.14 -8.06
N ILE A 92 5.81 19.99 -7.37
CA ILE A 92 5.65 18.69 -8.00
C ILE A 92 4.26 18.53 -8.62
N ILE A 93 3.20 18.92 -7.91
CA ILE A 93 1.83 18.87 -8.40
C ILE A 93 1.64 19.77 -9.62
N GLU A 94 2.17 21.00 -9.55
CA GLU A 94 2.11 21.93 -10.67
C GLU A 94 2.85 21.38 -11.91
N ASN A 95 4.02 20.76 -11.72
CA ASN A 95 4.76 20.13 -12.81
C ASN A 95 3.96 18.97 -13.44
N ILE A 96 3.30 18.13 -12.62
CA ILE A 96 2.45 17.03 -13.09
C ILE A 96 1.27 17.58 -13.89
N ARG A 97 0.58 18.62 -13.39
CA ARG A 97 -0.53 19.29 -14.08
C ARG A 97 -0.10 19.82 -15.42
N ASN A 98 0.96 20.63 -15.45
CA ASN A 98 1.44 21.29 -16.67
C ASN A 98 1.90 20.29 -17.74
N LYS A 99 2.44 19.13 -17.33
CA LYS A 99 3.03 18.17 -18.25
C LYS A 99 2.07 17.09 -18.75
N TYR A 100 1.14 16.68 -17.89
CA TYR A 100 0.26 15.55 -18.17
C TYR A 100 -1.22 15.90 -18.19
N ASP A 101 -1.58 17.12 -17.80
CA ASP A 101 -2.97 17.54 -17.61
C ASP A 101 -3.68 16.66 -16.56
N PHE A 102 -2.98 16.35 -15.46
CA PHE A 102 -3.51 15.58 -14.34
C PHE A 102 -3.77 16.49 -13.15
N GLU A 103 -5.02 16.55 -12.70
CA GLU A 103 -5.39 17.21 -11.45
C GLU A 103 -5.12 16.25 -10.28
N VAL A 104 -4.08 16.55 -9.51
CA VAL A 104 -3.69 15.72 -8.34
C VAL A 104 -4.41 16.21 -7.11
N LYS A 105 -5.25 15.35 -6.51
CA LYS A 105 -5.84 15.59 -5.18
C LYS A 105 -4.95 14.95 -4.11
N VAL A 106 -4.40 15.74 -3.18
CA VAL A 106 -3.69 15.20 -2.01
C VAL A 106 -4.71 14.81 -0.94
N LEU A 107 -4.71 13.53 -0.56
CA LEU A 107 -5.62 13.00 0.44
C LEU A 107 -5.05 13.12 1.84
N SER A 108 -5.90 13.45 2.82
CA SER A 108 -5.62 13.20 4.23
C SER A 108 -5.59 11.70 4.49
N GLY A 109 -4.93 11.25 5.56
CA GLY A 109 -4.93 9.82 5.93
C GLY A 109 -6.34 9.28 6.19
N HIS A 110 -7.26 10.11 6.69
CA HIS A 110 -8.67 9.74 6.82
C HIS A 110 -9.35 9.53 5.46
N GLU A 111 -9.20 10.47 4.52
CA GLU A 111 -9.77 10.33 3.16
C GLU A 111 -9.18 9.13 2.42
N GLU A 112 -7.87 8.89 2.57
CA GLU A 112 -7.15 7.73 2.03
C GLU A 112 -7.79 6.43 2.50
N GLY A 113 -7.94 6.23 3.82
CA GLY A 113 -8.55 5.03 4.37
C GLY A 113 -10.04 4.87 4.02
N ILE A 114 -10.85 5.95 4.06
CA ILE A 114 -12.26 5.88 3.61
C ILE A 114 -12.34 5.51 2.13
N THR A 115 -11.43 5.97 1.30
CA THR A 115 -11.43 5.60 -0.13
C THR A 115 -11.02 4.15 -0.32
N THR A 116 -10.00 3.70 0.40
CA THR A 116 -9.57 2.29 0.44
C THR A 116 -10.72 1.37 0.88
N SER A 117 -11.46 1.73 1.94
CA SER A 117 -12.58 0.91 2.40
C SER A 117 -13.67 0.71 1.34
N VAL A 118 -13.96 1.72 0.54
CA VAL A 118 -14.94 1.59 -0.56
C VAL A 118 -14.48 0.54 -1.57
N GLY A 119 -13.20 0.58 -1.97
CA GLY A 119 -12.64 -0.41 -2.89
C GLY A 119 -12.62 -1.82 -2.33
N VAL A 120 -12.28 -1.96 -1.04
CA VAL A 120 -12.22 -3.28 -0.38
C VAL A 120 -13.61 -3.87 -0.19
N LEU A 121 -14.51 -3.11 0.47
CA LEU A 121 -15.82 -3.62 0.89
C LEU A 121 -16.77 -3.92 -0.29
N HIS A 122 -16.54 -3.29 -1.45
CA HIS A 122 -17.33 -3.57 -2.65
C HIS A 122 -17.07 -4.98 -3.22
N PHE A 123 -15.83 -5.47 -3.11
CA PHE A 123 -15.42 -6.74 -3.73
C PHE A 123 -15.23 -7.89 -2.75
N MET A 124 -15.18 -7.62 -1.45
CA MET A 124 -15.00 -8.66 -0.42
C MET A 124 -16.33 -9.21 0.07
N GLN A 125 -16.35 -10.51 0.36
CA GLN A 125 -17.45 -11.17 1.06
C GLN A 125 -17.21 -11.15 2.58
N ASN A 126 -18.27 -11.24 3.39
CA ASN A 126 -18.19 -11.33 4.85
C ASN A 126 -17.44 -10.17 5.53
N THR A 127 -17.89 -8.96 5.24
CA THR A 127 -17.27 -7.72 5.74
C THR A 127 -17.84 -7.23 7.07
N GLU A 128 -18.46 -8.08 7.87
CA GLU A 128 -18.94 -7.70 9.20
C GLU A 128 -17.78 -7.60 10.20
N ASN A 129 -17.82 -6.58 11.06
CA ASN A 129 -16.84 -6.36 12.13
C ASN A 129 -15.38 -6.44 11.63
N PHE A 130 -15.09 -5.75 10.55
CA PHE A 130 -13.78 -5.77 9.88
C PHE A 130 -12.76 -4.81 10.53
N LEU A 131 -11.49 -5.13 10.30
CA LEU A 131 -10.35 -4.22 10.40
C LEU A 131 -9.55 -4.31 9.11
N ILE A 132 -9.59 -3.28 8.28
CA ILE A 132 -8.72 -3.18 7.10
C ILE A 132 -7.40 -2.52 7.54
N ILE A 133 -6.28 -3.13 7.16
CA ILE A 133 -4.93 -2.65 7.41
C ILE A 133 -4.27 -2.37 6.07
N ASP A 134 -3.98 -1.10 5.80
CA ASP A 134 -3.25 -0.65 4.61
C ASP A 134 -1.87 -0.15 5.02
N ILE A 135 -0.85 -0.97 4.80
CA ILE A 135 0.55 -0.61 5.11
C ILE A 135 1.18 0.04 3.89
N GLY A 136 1.21 1.36 3.91
CA GLY A 136 1.85 2.19 2.91
C GLY A 136 3.35 2.42 3.14
N GLY A 137 3.95 3.29 2.31
CA GLY A 137 5.39 3.60 2.41
C GLY A 137 5.75 4.42 3.65
N ARG A 138 4.92 5.40 4.03
CA ARG A 138 5.16 6.31 5.16
C ARG A 138 4.10 6.24 6.24
N SER A 139 2.92 5.73 5.93
CA SER A 139 1.80 5.61 6.86
C SER A 139 1.19 4.22 6.82
N THR A 140 0.41 3.91 7.84
CA THR A 140 -0.46 2.74 7.91
C THR A 140 -1.83 3.20 8.33
N GLU A 141 -2.83 2.87 7.52
CA GLU A 141 -4.22 3.17 7.76
C GLU A 141 -4.91 1.96 8.43
N PHE A 142 -5.61 2.24 9.53
CA PHE A 142 -6.47 1.31 10.26
C PHE A 142 -7.92 1.73 10.02
N ILE A 143 -8.67 0.91 9.29
CA ILE A 143 -10.02 1.25 8.85
C ILE A 143 -10.97 0.22 9.44
N TYR A 144 -11.97 0.67 10.18
CA TYR A 144 -12.91 -0.19 10.89
C TYR A 144 -14.27 0.49 11.07
N GLU A 145 -15.26 -0.29 11.41
CA GLU A 145 -16.57 0.23 11.78
C GLU A 145 -16.63 0.57 13.27
N TYR A 146 -17.10 1.76 13.57
CA TYR A 146 -17.37 2.24 14.92
C TYR A 146 -18.69 3.02 14.92
N GLU A 147 -19.63 2.67 15.79
CA GLU A 147 -20.96 3.31 15.89
C GLU A 147 -21.69 3.43 14.51
N ASN A 148 -21.68 2.35 13.73
CA ASN A 148 -22.25 2.27 12.38
C ASN A 148 -21.66 3.28 11.37
N LYS A 149 -20.43 3.73 11.60
CA LYS A 149 -19.68 4.58 10.68
C LYS A 149 -18.32 3.97 10.39
N ILE A 150 -17.88 4.11 9.15
CA ILE A 150 -16.51 3.74 8.80
C ILE A 150 -15.57 4.84 9.32
N VAL A 151 -14.61 4.43 10.14
CA VAL A 151 -13.56 5.28 10.73
C VAL A 151 -12.23 4.85 10.16
N SER A 152 -11.39 5.81 9.84
CA SER A 152 -9.99 5.58 9.48
C SER A 152 -9.06 6.35 10.38
N LYS A 153 -8.06 5.65 10.93
CA LYS A 153 -6.95 6.20 11.69
C LYS A 153 -5.66 5.94 10.91
N SER A 154 -4.86 6.96 10.72
CA SER A 154 -3.57 6.87 10.04
C SER A 154 -2.45 7.08 11.05
N LEU A 155 -1.51 6.15 11.12
CA LEU A 155 -0.29 6.26 11.91
C LEU A 155 0.91 6.53 10.98
N ASN A 156 1.88 7.31 11.46
CA ASN A 156 3.14 7.57 10.75
C ASN A 156 4.09 6.37 10.88
N LEU A 157 3.59 5.21 10.48
CA LEU A 157 4.30 3.94 10.42
C LEU A 157 4.21 3.41 9.00
N GLY A 158 5.31 3.34 8.27
CA GLY A 158 5.30 2.82 6.91
C GLY A 158 6.58 2.08 6.58
N VAL A 159 6.54 1.27 5.52
CA VAL A 159 7.66 0.38 5.16
C VAL A 159 8.92 1.15 4.77
N VAL A 160 8.81 2.33 4.17
CA VAL A 160 9.97 3.15 3.81
C VAL A 160 10.59 3.77 5.06
N THR A 161 9.79 4.39 5.93
CA THR A 161 10.25 5.00 7.18
C THR A 161 10.95 3.99 8.09
N LEU A 162 10.36 2.80 8.25
CA LEU A 162 10.96 1.74 9.06
C LEU A 162 12.23 1.19 8.40
N SER A 163 12.24 1.00 7.07
CA SER A 163 13.42 0.51 6.36
C SER A 163 14.60 1.48 6.48
N GLU A 164 14.37 2.75 6.26
CA GLU A 164 15.43 3.77 6.34
C GLU A 164 16.01 3.87 7.76
N LYS A 165 15.18 3.71 8.78
CA LYS A 165 15.61 3.90 10.16
C LYS A 165 16.21 2.65 10.80
N TYR A 166 15.58 1.47 10.60
CA TYR A 166 15.93 0.26 11.34
C TYR A 166 16.44 -0.87 10.44
N PHE A 167 15.99 -0.96 9.18
CA PHE A 167 16.24 -2.09 8.28
C PHE A 167 17.17 -1.74 7.10
N SER A 168 17.99 -0.71 7.25
CA SER A 168 18.93 -0.27 6.19
C SER A 168 20.03 -1.29 5.88
N ASN A 169 20.34 -2.17 6.82
CA ASN A 169 21.33 -3.23 6.66
C ASN A 169 20.71 -4.58 7.06
N LEU A 170 20.54 -5.48 6.11
CA LEU A 170 20.01 -6.82 6.32
C LEU A 170 21.13 -7.87 6.29
N PRO A 171 21.07 -8.92 7.11
CA PRO A 171 20.08 -9.15 8.17
C PRO A 171 20.24 -8.17 9.35
N ILE A 172 19.09 -7.84 9.95
CA ILE A 172 19.02 -6.87 11.04
C ILE A 172 19.51 -7.45 12.39
N GLY A 173 20.22 -6.63 13.20
CA GLY A 173 20.63 -7.00 14.56
C GLY A 173 19.48 -6.93 15.57
N GLN A 174 19.58 -7.72 16.66
CA GLN A 174 18.52 -7.85 17.66
C GLN A 174 18.15 -6.52 18.33
N GLU A 175 19.11 -5.66 18.59
CA GLU A 175 18.89 -4.34 19.21
C GLU A 175 17.95 -3.46 18.35
N LEU A 176 18.19 -3.41 17.04
CA LEU A 176 17.30 -2.66 16.12
C LEU A 176 15.92 -3.30 15.95
N ILE A 177 15.83 -4.64 16.06
CA ILE A 177 14.53 -5.34 16.10
C ILE A 177 13.73 -4.88 17.32
N ASP A 178 14.37 -4.85 18.48
CA ASP A 178 13.71 -4.48 19.75
C ASP A 178 13.29 -3.00 19.75
N GLU A 179 14.13 -2.11 19.22
CA GLU A 179 13.81 -0.70 19.05
C GLU A 179 12.64 -0.48 18.07
N ALA A 180 12.66 -1.15 16.92
CA ALA A 180 11.60 -1.06 15.93
C ALA A 180 10.27 -1.56 16.50
N LYS A 181 10.31 -2.69 17.23
CA LYS A 181 9.13 -3.26 17.91
C LYS A 181 8.55 -2.28 18.91
N LEU A 182 9.39 -1.75 19.82
CA LEU A 182 8.95 -0.76 20.83
C LEU A 182 8.31 0.48 20.18
N LYS A 183 8.91 1.00 19.09
CA LYS A 183 8.34 2.12 18.33
C LYS A 183 6.96 1.78 17.79
N ILE A 184 6.80 0.62 17.17
CA ILE A 184 5.53 0.18 16.58
C ILE A 184 4.47 0.02 17.67
N GLU A 185 4.77 -0.71 18.76
CA GLU A 185 3.84 -0.93 19.87
C GLU A 185 3.41 0.38 20.54
N THR A 186 4.33 1.35 20.66
CA THR A 186 4.03 2.68 21.20
C THR A 186 3.03 3.42 20.31
N GLU A 187 3.17 3.36 19.00
CA GLU A 187 2.20 3.99 18.09
C GLU A 187 0.85 3.25 18.10
N LEU A 188 0.86 1.92 18.12
CA LEU A 188 -0.36 1.11 18.17
C LEU A 188 -1.17 1.35 19.45
N SER A 189 -0.51 1.64 20.58
CA SER A 189 -1.19 1.92 21.85
C SER A 189 -2.07 3.17 21.84
N GLN A 190 -1.92 4.04 20.83
CA GLN A 190 -2.76 5.24 20.64
C GLN A 190 -4.10 4.92 19.97
N LEU A 191 -4.27 3.70 19.45
CA LEU A 191 -5.48 3.28 18.77
C LEU A 191 -6.35 2.44 19.71
N ASP A 192 -7.61 2.83 19.84
CA ASP A 192 -8.63 2.04 20.54
C ASP A 192 -9.40 1.19 19.50
N ILE A 193 -8.86 0.01 19.19
CA ILE A 193 -9.44 -0.94 18.26
C ILE A 193 -9.60 -2.27 19.00
N ASN A 194 -10.83 -2.65 19.30
CA ASN A 194 -11.13 -3.85 20.06
C ASN A 194 -11.97 -4.84 19.23
N ASP A 195 -11.79 -6.13 19.50
CA ASP A 195 -12.66 -7.25 19.09
C ASP A 195 -13.02 -7.30 17.58
N LYS A 196 -12.05 -7.10 16.69
CA LYS A 196 -12.26 -7.25 15.25
C LYS A 196 -12.07 -8.71 14.82
N LYS A 197 -13.06 -9.27 14.09
CA LYS A 197 -13.09 -10.68 13.69
C LYS A 197 -12.49 -10.91 12.28
N ASN A 198 -12.63 -9.94 11.40
CA ASN A 198 -12.16 -10.04 10.02
C ASN A 198 -11.05 -9.02 9.81
N VAL A 199 -9.80 -9.47 9.87
CA VAL A 199 -8.64 -8.62 9.57
C VAL A 199 -8.32 -8.76 8.10
N ILE A 200 -8.38 -7.64 7.36
CA ILE A 200 -8.17 -7.59 5.93
C ILE A 200 -6.90 -6.79 5.65
N GLY A 201 -5.92 -7.42 5.02
CA GLY A 201 -4.70 -6.76 4.57
C GLY A 201 -4.81 -6.36 3.10
N VAL A 202 -4.40 -5.14 2.80
CA VAL A 202 -4.44 -4.60 1.44
C VAL A 202 -3.08 -4.08 0.99
N SER A 203 -3.01 -3.65 -0.24
CA SER A 203 -1.83 -3.02 -0.84
C SER A 203 -0.59 -3.92 -0.89
N GLY A 204 0.56 -3.31 -1.16
CA GLY A 204 1.74 -4.07 -1.56
C GLY A 204 2.35 -4.97 -0.50
N THR A 205 2.24 -4.65 0.79
CA THR A 205 2.79 -5.48 1.87
C THR A 205 1.98 -6.76 2.03
N ALA A 206 0.66 -6.66 2.08
CA ALA A 206 -0.24 -7.80 2.22
C ALA A 206 -0.17 -8.73 1.01
N LEU A 207 -0.17 -8.17 -0.21
CA LEU A 207 -0.01 -8.96 -1.43
C LEU A 207 1.35 -9.65 -1.52
N SER A 208 2.43 -9.00 -1.08
CA SER A 208 3.76 -9.62 -1.05
C SER A 208 3.84 -10.74 -0.02
N LEU A 209 3.24 -10.57 1.17
CA LEU A 209 3.11 -11.64 2.17
C LEU A 209 2.40 -12.86 1.58
N ALA A 210 1.27 -12.67 0.91
CA ALA A 210 0.51 -13.75 0.29
C ALA A 210 1.28 -14.44 -0.85
N SER A 211 1.98 -13.67 -1.67
CA SER A 211 2.85 -14.23 -2.72
C SER A 211 3.98 -15.10 -2.15
N ILE A 212 4.59 -14.68 -1.03
CA ILE A 212 5.58 -15.48 -0.28
C ILE A 212 4.94 -16.74 0.31
N PHE A 213 3.76 -16.60 0.91
CA PHE A 213 3.04 -17.71 1.54
C PHE A 213 2.66 -18.80 0.53
N LEU A 214 2.22 -18.42 -0.68
CA LEU A 214 1.90 -19.34 -1.78
C LEU A 214 3.12 -19.76 -2.61
N ASP A 215 4.32 -19.26 -2.28
CA ASP A 215 5.58 -19.53 -3.02
C ASP A 215 5.43 -19.27 -4.54
N GLN A 216 4.80 -18.15 -4.90
CA GLN A 216 4.57 -17.82 -6.30
C GLN A 216 5.89 -17.60 -7.05
N GLU A 217 6.04 -18.24 -8.20
CA GLU A 217 7.15 -18.00 -9.15
C GLU A 217 6.97 -16.68 -9.92
N ASN A 218 5.73 -16.37 -10.28
CA ASN A 218 5.34 -15.15 -10.97
C ASN A 218 4.19 -14.52 -10.20
N PHE A 219 4.27 -13.22 -9.94
CA PHE A 219 3.24 -12.49 -9.20
C PHE A 219 1.90 -12.55 -9.95
N ASN A 220 0.88 -13.08 -9.29
CA ASN A 220 -0.49 -13.14 -9.78
C ASN A 220 -1.45 -12.71 -8.66
N GLU A 221 -1.92 -11.47 -8.70
CA GLU A 221 -2.78 -10.90 -7.66
C GLU A 221 -4.17 -11.54 -7.59
N GLU A 222 -4.66 -12.13 -8.71
CA GLU A 222 -5.96 -12.82 -8.73
C GLU A 222 -5.95 -14.05 -7.80
N GLU A 223 -4.84 -14.77 -7.75
CA GLU A 223 -4.67 -15.94 -6.87
C GLU A 223 -4.52 -15.55 -5.40
N LEU A 224 -4.17 -14.29 -5.11
CA LEU A 224 -3.93 -13.80 -3.76
C LEU A 224 -5.21 -13.27 -3.09
N HIS A 225 -6.25 -12.96 -3.87
CA HIS A 225 -7.48 -12.39 -3.35
C HIS A 225 -8.24 -13.38 -2.47
N GLU A 226 -8.69 -12.91 -1.30
CA GLU A 226 -9.38 -13.69 -0.26
C GLU A 226 -8.59 -14.87 0.33
N ILE A 227 -7.28 -14.97 0.05
CA ILE A 227 -6.41 -15.92 0.76
C ILE A 227 -6.38 -15.56 2.25
N LYS A 228 -6.52 -16.59 3.09
CA LYS A 228 -6.39 -16.48 4.55
C LYS A 228 -5.04 -17.00 4.98
N ILE A 229 -4.34 -16.22 5.79
CA ILE A 229 -3.02 -16.57 6.32
C ILE A 229 -3.09 -16.47 7.84
N ASP A 230 -2.85 -17.60 8.50
CA ASP A 230 -2.84 -17.66 9.96
C ASP A 230 -1.65 -16.88 10.54
N THR A 231 -1.81 -16.33 11.72
CA THR A 231 -0.78 -15.52 12.39
C THR A 231 0.53 -16.30 12.57
N ASP A 232 0.45 -17.61 12.84
CA ASP A 232 1.64 -18.47 12.97
C ASP A 232 2.46 -18.51 11.66
N ASN A 233 1.79 -18.56 10.51
CA ASN A 233 2.45 -18.52 9.21
C ASN A 233 3.11 -17.16 8.95
N VAL A 234 2.46 -16.07 9.35
CA VAL A 234 3.04 -14.71 9.25
C VAL A 234 4.30 -14.61 10.13
N GLN A 235 4.25 -15.13 11.35
CA GLN A 235 5.40 -15.17 12.26
C GLN A 235 6.55 -16.02 11.72
N GLU A 236 6.26 -17.17 11.12
CA GLU A 236 7.29 -18.01 10.49
C GLU A 236 7.96 -17.31 9.32
N ILE A 237 7.17 -16.70 8.43
CA ILE A 237 7.70 -15.91 7.30
C ILE A 237 8.55 -14.75 7.82
N ASN A 238 8.08 -14.02 8.84
CA ASN A 238 8.84 -12.90 9.44
C ASN A 238 10.18 -13.37 10.02
N LYS A 239 10.19 -14.44 10.83
CA LYS A 239 11.42 -15.04 11.39
C LYS A 239 12.42 -15.44 10.31
N ARG A 240 11.94 -15.86 9.16
CA ARG A 240 12.76 -16.30 8.02
C ARG A 240 13.36 -15.12 7.28
N ILE A 241 12.53 -14.11 6.97
CA ILE A 241 12.96 -12.96 6.17
C ILE A 241 13.90 -12.03 6.92
N LEU A 242 13.75 -11.90 8.25
CA LEU A 242 14.65 -11.14 9.13
C LEU A 242 16.11 -11.61 9.10
N LYS A 243 16.34 -12.87 8.73
CA LYS A 243 17.68 -13.49 8.66
C LYS A 243 18.30 -13.41 7.26
N MET A 244 17.59 -12.84 6.28
CA MET A 244 17.99 -12.82 4.88
C MET A 244 18.55 -11.47 4.49
N THR A 245 19.54 -11.48 3.61
CA THR A 245 19.98 -10.31 2.86
C THR A 245 18.98 -9.97 1.75
N GLU A 246 19.02 -8.74 1.22
CA GLU A 246 18.17 -8.36 0.06
C GLU A 246 18.40 -9.29 -1.15
N ALA A 247 19.64 -9.68 -1.41
CA ALA A 247 19.97 -10.60 -2.52
C ALA A 247 19.33 -12.00 -2.34
N GLU A 248 19.31 -12.52 -1.11
CA GLU A 248 18.65 -13.78 -0.80
C GLU A 248 17.13 -13.67 -0.93
N ILE A 249 16.54 -12.55 -0.52
CA ILE A 249 15.10 -12.26 -0.67
C ILE A 249 14.73 -12.29 -2.16
N ILE A 250 15.46 -11.55 -3.01
CA ILE A 250 15.23 -11.49 -4.46
C ILE A 250 15.34 -12.87 -5.10
N THR A 251 16.36 -13.65 -4.70
CA THR A 251 16.61 -14.98 -5.28
C THR A 251 15.53 -15.99 -4.88
N LYS A 252 15.09 -15.92 -3.62
CA LYS A 252 14.19 -16.90 -3.03
C LYS A 252 12.72 -16.64 -3.39
N PHE A 253 12.27 -15.40 -3.38
CA PHE A 253 10.86 -15.02 -3.55
C PHE A 253 10.64 -14.35 -4.91
N ARG A 254 10.60 -15.17 -5.96
CA ARG A 254 10.54 -14.73 -7.36
C ARG A 254 9.25 -13.99 -7.72
N GLY A 255 8.16 -14.28 -7.02
CA GLY A 255 6.89 -13.56 -7.17
C GLY A 255 6.88 -12.13 -6.64
N ILE A 256 7.98 -11.64 -6.03
CA ILE A 256 8.06 -10.27 -5.52
C ILE A 256 8.88 -9.41 -6.48
N ASP A 257 8.42 -8.16 -6.74
CA ASP A 257 9.23 -7.17 -7.45
C ASP A 257 10.58 -6.99 -6.71
N PRO A 258 11.73 -7.23 -7.36
CA PRO A 258 13.06 -7.08 -6.75
C PRO A 258 13.28 -5.71 -6.08
N LYS A 259 12.66 -4.64 -6.57
CA LYS A 259 12.73 -3.30 -5.99
C LYS A 259 12.06 -3.18 -4.62
N ARG A 260 11.23 -4.17 -4.23
CA ARG A 260 10.62 -4.26 -2.90
C ARG A 260 11.50 -4.94 -1.86
N ALA A 261 12.58 -5.61 -2.25
CA ALA A 261 13.45 -6.36 -1.32
C ALA A 261 13.94 -5.50 -0.16
N SER A 262 14.21 -4.21 -0.41
CA SER A 262 14.62 -3.25 0.62
C SER A 262 13.52 -2.85 1.62
N THR A 263 12.25 -3.15 1.34
CA THR A 263 11.12 -2.71 2.19
C THR A 263 10.21 -3.85 2.64
N ILE A 264 10.34 -5.03 2.05
CA ILE A 264 9.44 -6.16 2.39
C ILE A 264 9.67 -6.67 3.80
N THR A 265 10.92 -6.70 4.26
CA THR A 265 11.27 -7.14 5.62
C THR A 265 10.60 -6.26 6.65
N SER A 266 10.72 -4.93 6.55
CA SER A 266 10.06 -4.00 7.45
C SER A 266 8.55 -4.06 7.36
N GLY A 267 8.00 -4.31 6.16
CA GLY A 267 6.56 -4.44 5.95
C GLY A 267 5.96 -5.67 6.62
N ILE A 268 6.58 -6.84 6.46
CA ILE A 268 6.13 -8.08 7.10
C ILE A 268 6.35 -8.01 8.62
N PHE A 269 7.44 -7.42 9.08
CA PHE A 269 7.68 -7.19 10.49
C PHE A 269 6.62 -6.30 11.13
N LEU A 270 6.28 -5.17 10.48
CA LEU A 270 5.21 -4.29 10.93
C LEU A 270 3.86 -5.02 10.99
N LEU A 271 3.51 -5.75 9.93
CA LEU A 271 2.25 -6.48 9.86
C LEU A 271 2.15 -7.56 10.93
N GLU A 272 3.22 -8.31 11.18
CA GLU A 272 3.27 -9.34 12.23
C GLU A 272 3.00 -8.74 13.61
N ILE A 273 3.63 -7.59 13.95
CA ILE A 273 3.41 -6.91 15.24
C ILE A 273 1.96 -6.41 15.33
N ILE A 274 1.40 -5.83 14.26
CA ILE A 274 0.00 -5.37 14.25
C ILE A 274 -0.95 -6.55 14.51
N LEU A 275 -0.76 -7.68 13.84
CA LEU A 275 -1.60 -8.86 14.02
C LEU A 275 -1.48 -9.42 15.43
N SER A 276 -0.28 -9.50 15.98
CA SER A 276 -0.03 -9.94 17.36
C SER A 276 -0.64 -9.01 18.39
N TYR A 277 -0.67 -7.69 18.11
CA TYR A 277 -1.21 -6.68 19.02
C TYR A 277 -2.73 -6.70 19.11
N TYR A 278 -3.43 -6.89 17.97
CA TYR A 278 -4.88 -6.68 17.95
C TYR A 278 -5.74 -7.95 17.96
N SER A 279 -5.28 -9.09 17.46
CA SER A 279 -6.28 -10.12 17.24
C SER A 279 -5.85 -11.58 17.29
N ASN A 280 -4.64 -11.93 16.96
CA ASN A 280 -4.27 -13.33 16.65
C ASN A 280 -5.24 -14.04 15.67
N THR A 281 -6.02 -13.28 14.90
CA THR A 281 -6.92 -13.82 13.87
C THR A 281 -6.21 -13.89 12.52
N PRO A 282 -6.58 -14.86 11.66
CA PRO A 282 -6.02 -14.90 10.30
C PRO A 282 -6.24 -13.59 9.55
N ILE A 283 -5.23 -13.18 8.77
CA ILE A 283 -5.37 -12.06 7.85
C ILE A 283 -5.95 -12.55 6.52
N ILE A 284 -6.94 -11.83 6.01
CA ILE A 284 -7.55 -12.06 4.69
C ILE A 284 -6.96 -11.03 3.72
N ILE A 285 -6.49 -11.48 2.57
CA ILE A 285 -5.82 -10.61 1.62
C ILE A 285 -6.82 -10.04 0.60
N SER A 286 -6.83 -8.73 0.42
CA SER A 286 -7.56 -8.09 -0.67
C SER A 286 -6.61 -7.51 -1.72
N LYS A 287 -6.88 -7.83 -3.00
CA LYS A 287 -6.22 -7.18 -4.14
C LYS A 287 -6.79 -5.80 -4.45
N ASN A 288 -8.01 -5.55 -3.98
CA ASN A 288 -8.73 -4.30 -4.19
C ASN A 288 -8.41 -3.33 -3.06
N ASP A 289 -8.23 -2.06 -3.41
CA ASP A 289 -7.82 -1.03 -2.47
C ASP A 289 -8.28 0.38 -2.91
N ILE A 290 -7.47 1.40 -2.65
CA ILE A 290 -7.76 2.79 -2.98
C ILE A 290 -8.04 3.03 -4.48
N LEU A 291 -7.44 2.22 -5.37
CA LEU A 291 -7.60 2.40 -6.81
C LEU A 291 -9.04 2.14 -7.24
N GLU A 292 -9.65 1.04 -6.80
CA GLU A 292 -11.07 0.77 -7.03
C GLU A 292 -11.94 1.78 -6.32
N GLY A 293 -11.58 2.10 -5.07
CA GLY A 293 -12.33 3.07 -4.27
C GLY A 293 -12.44 4.45 -4.92
N LEU A 294 -11.39 4.91 -5.61
CA LEU A 294 -11.41 6.19 -6.35
C LEU A 294 -12.43 6.17 -7.50
N ILE A 295 -12.48 5.09 -8.25
CA ILE A 295 -13.42 4.94 -9.38
C ILE A 295 -14.85 4.83 -8.83
N LEU A 296 -15.09 3.93 -7.85
CA LEU A 296 -16.41 3.67 -7.27
C LEU A 296 -17.04 4.90 -6.58
N LYS A 297 -16.24 5.79 -6.01
CA LYS A 297 -16.74 7.04 -5.39
C LYS A 297 -17.18 8.08 -6.41
N LYS A 298 -16.82 7.93 -7.66
CA LYS A 298 -17.08 8.89 -8.73
C LYS A 298 -18.14 8.40 -9.70
N TYR A 299 -18.29 7.10 -9.84
CA TYR A 299 -19.35 6.47 -10.61
C TYR A 299 -20.63 6.30 -9.77
#